data_f2c4402086b3642fb58165c4c5e46126
#
_entry.id   f2c4402086b3642fb58165c4c5e46126
#
_cell.length_a   1.000
_cell.length_b   1.000
_cell.length_c   1.000
_cell.angle_alpha   90.00
_cell.angle_beta   90.00
_cell.angle_gamma   90.00
#
_symmetry.space_group_name_H-M   'P 1'
#
loop_
_entity.id
_entity.type
_entity.pdbx_description
1 polymer ?
#
loop_
_entity_poly.entity_id
_entity_poly.type
_entity_poly.pdbx_seq_one_letter_code
_entity_poly.pdbx_strand_id
1 'polypeptide(L)'
;MTGAFTGCSYEEEYIPVDTQTDVLQNTENSNSTVSIPNLTQNLPVNGEDFSLICKYDIGKYSLKNWHVTDTKSINMNVHTKNLPDGYDVMVEHMHADITLVSTSSQINGITQDSMDNSFHGNTQDGFAIDNKTSYYRTFAIEGYTDQFYQLWGYAFGNYGSMSSSYERLTELNIIKVGTYAERLSVVYDLAIKAPGDKKYHSTSVKSEILIPVSQNVKTRTVEY
;
A
#
# COMPACT_ATOMS: atom_id res chain seq x y z
N MET A 1 -7.66 -45.03 29.40
CA MET A 1 -7.59 -43.57 29.73
C MET A 1 -7.22 -42.87 28.47
N THR A 2 -8.21 -42.29 27.81
CA THR A 2 -8.05 -41.50 26.58
C THR A 2 -8.19 -40.03 26.96
N GLY A 3 -7.05 -39.31 26.95
CA GLY A 3 -7.02 -37.90 27.20
C GLY A 3 -7.43 -37.11 25.94
N ALA A 4 -8.52 -36.38 26.00
CA ALA A 4 -8.93 -35.46 24.99
C ALA A 4 -8.11 -34.18 25.09
N PHE A 5 -7.35 -33.87 24.05
CA PHE A 5 -6.76 -32.54 23.88
C PHE A 5 -7.84 -31.58 23.37
N THR A 6 -8.31 -30.69 24.26
CA THR A 6 -9.10 -29.54 23.84
C THR A 6 -8.15 -28.48 23.29
N GLY A 7 -8.07 -28.37 21.98
CA GLY A 7 -7.41 -27.26 21.31
C GLY A 7 -8.22 -26.00 21.54
N CYS A 8 -7.62 -24.98 22.15
CA CYS A 8 -8.14 -23.62 22.11
C CYS A 8 -8.03 -23.11 20.69
N SER A 9 -9.14 -23.05 19.98
CA SER A 9 -9.25 -22.26 18.76
C SER A 9 -9.36 -20.80 19.18
N TYR A 10 -8.33 -20.00 18.91
CA TYR A 10 -8.46 -18.55 18.84
C TYR A 10 -9.24 -18.25 17.57
N GLU A 11 -10.51 -17.94 17.67
CA GLU A 11 -11.22 -17.21 16.65
C GLU A 11 -10.77 -15.75 16.76
N GLU A 12 -9.87 -15.34 15.87
CA GLU A 12 -9.66 -13.92 15.61
C GLU A 12 -10.96 -13.39 15.01
N GLU A 13 -11.70 -12.63 15.81
CA GLU A 13 -12.86 -11.91 15.33
C GLU A 13 -12.37 -10.84 14.36
N TYR A 14 -12.41 -11.15 13.07
CA TYR A 14 -12.11 -10.21 12.01
C TYR A 14 -13.19 -9.12 12.02
N ILE A 15 -12.91 -8.00 12.67
CA ILE A 15 -13.72 -6.79 12.56
C ILE A 15 -13.40 -6.20 11.18
N PRO A 16 -14.34 -6.22 10.23
CA PRO A 16 -14.12 -5.55 8.96
C PRO A 16 -13.99 -4.06 9.22
N VAL A 17 -12.76 -3.55 9.14
CA VAL A 17 -12.53 -2.11 9.07
C VAL A 17 -13.11 -1.67 7.73
N ASP A 18 -14.11 -0.79 7.76
CA ASP A 18 -14.70 -0.20 6.56
C ASP A 18 -13.59 0.66 5.90
N THR A 19 -12.90 0.04 4.93
CA THR A 19 -11.73 0.63 4.31
C THR A 19 -12.20 1.44 3.12
N GLN A 20 -12.22 2.75 3.26
CA GLN A 20 -12.48 3.64 2.13
C GLN A 20 -11.34 3.48 1.12
N THR A 21 -11.64 2.94 -0.06
CA THR A 21 -10.69 2.82 -1.16
C THR A 21 -10.87 3.98 -2.12
N ASP A 22 -9.88 4.84 -2.21
CA ASP A 22 -9.88 5.99 -3.11
C ASP A 22 -9.04 5.69 -4.36
N VAL A 23 -9.39 6.36 -5.47
CA VAL A 23 -8.66 6.23 -6.74
C VAL A 23 -7.79 7.46 -6.95
N LEU A 24 -6.49 7.25 -7.18
CA LEU A 24 -5.57 8.32 -7.52
C LEU A 24 -5.97 8.93 -8.87
N GLN A 25 -6.18 10.24 -8.87
CA GLN A 25 -6.60 11.00 -10.04
C GLN A 25 -5.65 12.16 -10.29
N ASN A 26 -5.64 12.64 -11.52
CA ASN A 26 -4.98 13.90 -11.85
C ASN A 26 -5.79 15.05 -11.24
N THR A 27 -5.24 15.72 -10.23
CA THR A 27 -5.83 16.95 -9.72
C THR A 27 -5.32 18.14 -10.53
N GLU A 28 -6.25 18.91 -11.10
CA GLU A 28 -5.91 20.18 -11.72
C GLU A 28 -5.54 21.18 -10.61
N ASN A 29 -4.29 21.58 -10.58
CA ASN A 29 -3.88 22.69 -9.74
C ASN A 29 -4.32 23.98 -10.41
N SER A 30 -5.18 24.76 -9.79
CA SER A 30 -5.80 25.99 -10.34
C SER A 30 -4.82 27.08 -10.77
N ASN A 31 -3.51 26.90 -10.54
CA ASN A 31 -2.45 27.84 -10.89
C ASN A 31 -1.28 27.26 -11.68
N SER A 32 -1.33 25.99 -12.11
CA SER A 32 -0.28 25.40 -12.94
C SER A 32 -0.86 24.58 -14.08
N THR A 33 -0.25 24.68 -15.24
CA THR A 33 -0.59 23.89 -16.45
C THR A 33 -0.16 22.42 -16.33
N VAL A 34 0.38 22.01 -15.18
CA VAL A 34 0.86 20.63 -14.93
C VAL A 34 -0.06 19.97 -13.91
N SER A 35 -0.78 18.97 -14.38
CA SER A 35 -1.58 18.07 -13.52
C SER A 35 -0.65 17.09 -12.82
N ILE A 36 -0.52 17.20 -11.49
CA ILE A 36 0.27 16.29 -10.66
C ILE A 36 -0.68 15.30 -10.01
N PRO A 37 -0.52 13.98 -10.25
CA PRO A 37 -1.35 12.98 -9.59
C PRO A 37 -1.05 12.93 -8.09
N ASN A 38 -2.02 13.30 -7.30
CA ASN A 38 -1.95 13.19 -5.85
C ASN A 38 -3.32 12.81 -5.27
N LEU A 39 -3.30 12.30 -4.08
CA LEU A 39 -4.50 11.96 -3.32
C LEU A 39 -4.29 12.29 -1.85
N THR A 40 -5.32 12.82 -1.22
CA THR A 40 -5.34 13.06 0.23
C THR A 40 -6.53 12.34 0.83
N GLN A 41 -6.27 11.44 1.76
CA GLN A 41 -7.28 10.76 2.57
C GLN A 41 -7.33 11.37 3.97
N ASN A 42 -8.54 11.42 4.53
CA ASN A 42 -8.77 11.78 5.93
C ASN A 42 -9.35 10.55 6.64
N LEU A 43 -8.53 9.88 7.42
CA LEU A 43 -8.83 8.61 8.05
C LEU A 43 -9.08 8.79 9.55
N PRO A 44 -10.24 8.41 10.08
CA PRO A 44 -10.50 8.47 11.52
C PRO A 44 -9.55 7.52 12.25
N VAL A 45 -9.08 7.93 13.42
CA VAL A 45 -8.34 7.07 14.33
C VAL A 45 -9.34 6.47 15.31
N ASN A 46 -9.43 5.15 15.36
CA ASN A 46 -10.43 4.47 16.16
C ASN A 46 -10.30 4.79 17.63
N GLY A 47 -11.40 5.25 18.24
CA GLY A 47 -11.48 5.63 19.66
C GLY A 47 -10.97 7.03 19.97
N GLU A 48 -10.55 7.82 18.97
CA GLU A 48 -9.98 9.16 19.13
C GLU A 48 -10.79 10.25 18.43
N ASP A 49 -10.70 11.48 18.95
CA ASP A 49 -11.37 12.66 18.39
C ASP A 49 -10.58 13.36 17.29
N PHE A 50 -9.51 12.75 16.80
CA PHE A 50 -8.69 13.25 15.71
C PHE A 50 -8.58 12.24 14.58
N SER A 51 -7.99 12.66 13.46
CA SER A 51 -7.79 11.82 12.29
C SER A 51 -6.38 11.91 11.74
N LEU A 52 -6.00 10.95 10.88
CA LEU A 52 -4.81 11.03 10.05
C LEU A 52 -5.14 11.64 8.71
N ILE A 53 -4.29 12.53 8.26
CA ILE A 53 -4.23 12.99 6.87
C ILE A 53 -3.10 12.24 6.18
N CYS A 54 -3.44 11.34 5.28
CA CYS A 54 -2.49 10.60 4.45
C CYS A 54 -2.46 11.21 3.05
N LYS A 55 -1.28 11.66 2.62
CA LYS A 55 -1.07 12.23 1.29
C LYS A 55 -0.16 11.32 0.48
N TYR A 56 -0.58 11.05 -0.74
CA TYR A 56 0.14 10.22 -1.70
C TYR A 56 0.37 11.02 -2.97
N ASP A 57 1.58 11.00 -3.48
CA ASP A 57 1.89 11.54 -4.80
C ASP A 57 2.88 10.63 -5.53
N ILE A 58 2.76 10.58 -6.84
CA ILE A 58 3.65 9.83 -7.71
C ILE A 58 4.73 10.72 -8.33
N GLY A 59 4.89 11.93 -7.81
CA GLY A 59 5.94 12.86 -8.18
C GLY A 59 5.94 13.19 -9.67
N LYS A 60 7.06 12.90 -10.34
CA LYS A 60 7.24 13.16 -11.78
C LYS A 60 6.53 12.17 -12.69
N TYR A 61 5.99 11.08 -12.15
CA TYR A 61 5.30 10.08 -12.95
C TYR A 61 3.91 10.57 -13.34
N SER A 62 3.45 10.14 -14.50
CA SER A 62 2.11 10.41 -15.01
C SER A 62 1.30 9.13 -14.97
N LEU A 63 0.02 9.22 -14.64
CA LEU A 63 -0.87 8.05 -14.68
C LEU A 63 -0.97 7.43 -16.08
N LYS A 64 -0.80 8.23 -17.14
CA LYS A 64 -0.74 7.72 -18.54
C LYS A 64 0.47 6.82 -18.78
N ASN A 65 1.54 7.01 -18.03
CA ASN A 65 2.81 6.28 -18.13
C ASN A 65 3.09 5.45 -16.86
N TRP A 66 2.07 5.15 -16.07
CA TRP A 66 2.21 4.27 -14.92
C TRP A 66 2.14 2.82 -15.37
N HIS A 67 3.30 2.26 -15.71
CA HIS A 67 3.43 0.90 -16.22
C HIS A 67 3.81 -0.07 -15.09
N VAL A 68 3.20 -1.25 -15.08
CA VAL A 68 3.46 -2.26 -14.04
C VAL A 68 4.89 -2.81 -14.09
N THR A 69 5.56 -2.67 -15.23
CA THR A 69 6.94 -3.17 -15.44
C THR A 69 8.02 -2.14 -15.16
N ASP A 70 7.66 -0.89 -14.92
CA ASP A 70 8.65 0.16 -14.66
C ASP A 70 9.00 0.27 -13.18
N THR A 71 10.26 0.58 -12.90
CA THR A 71 10.66 1.07 -11.58
C THR A 71 10.09 2.46 -11.36
N LYS A 72 9.44 2.67 -10.25
CA LYS A 72 8.73 3.90 -9.91
C LYS A 72 8.73 4.15 -8.41
N SER A 73 8.16 5.25 -7.97
CA SER A 73 8.07 5.55 -6.55
C SER A 73 6.80 6.31 -6.21
N ILE A 74 6.35 6.14 -4.97
CA ILE A 74 5.22 6.86 -4.38
C ILE A 74 5.75 7.57 -3.15
N ASN A 75 5.49 8.88 -3.07
CA ASN A 75 5.74 9.64 -1.86
C ASN A 75 4.53 9.56 -0.94
N MET A 76 4.78 9.25 0.31
CA MET A 76 3.78 9.11 1.34
C MET A 76 4.08 10.11 2.45
N ASN A 77 3.07 10.86 2.85
CA ASN A 77 3.17 11.82 3.95
C ASN A 77 1.95 11.65 4.86
N VAL A 78 2.17 11.52 6.16
CA VAL A 78 1.10 11.40 7.15
C VAL A 78 1.31 12.37 8.30
N HIS A 79 0.23 13.01 8.72
CA HIS A 79 0.17 13.87 9.89
C HIS A 79 -1.22 13.80 10.53
N THR A 80 -1.37 14.30 11.75
CA THR A 80 -2.67 14.35 12.39
C THR A 80 -3.48 15.57 11.95
N LYS A 81 -4.79 15.50 12.10
CA LYS A 81 -5.73 16.60 11.94
C LYS A 81 -6.65 16.66 13.15
N ASN A 82 -6.83 17.87 13.67
CA ASN A 82 -7.62 18.14 14.88
C ASN A 82 -7.08 17.42 16.13
N LEU A 83 -5.78 17.11 16.19
CA LEU A 83 -5.16 16.57 17.38
C LEU A 83 -5.31 17.57 18.52
N PRO A 84 -5.96 17.19 19.65
CA PRO A 84 -6.09 18.10 20.78
C PRO A 84 -4.74 18.40 21.46
N ASP A 85 -4.67 19.54 22.14
CA ASP A 85 -3.45 19.91 22.86
C ASP A 85 -3.09 18.90 23.96
N GLY A 86 -1.80 18.62 24.07
CA GLY A 86 -1.25 17.73 25.10
C GLY A 86 -1.29 16.25 24.75
N TYR A 87 -1.81 15.87 23.59
CA TYR A 87 -1.61 14.53 23.05
C TYR A 87 -0.19 14.36 22.52
N ASP A 88 0.31 13.14 22.64
CA ASP A 88 1.57 12.69 22.04
C ASP A 88 1.25 11.49 21.14
N VAL A 89 1.55 11.62 19.84
CA VAL A 89 1.25 10.62 18.81
C VAL A 89 2.51 10.31 18.03
N MET A 90 2.82 9.03 17.92
CA MET A 90 3.98 8.54 17.16
C MET A 90 3.55 7.46 16.17
N VAL A 91 4.19 7.44 15.00
CA VAL A 91 4.18 6.27 14.10
C VAL A 91 5.27 5.32 14.57
N GLU A 92 4.90 4.17 15.12
CA GLU A 92 5.84 3.13 15.59
C GLU A 92 6.30 2.23 14.44
N HIS A 93 5.35 1.93 13.55
CA HIS A 93 5.59 1.05 12.42
C HIS A 93 4.75 1.49 11.22
N MET A 94 5.26 1.28 10.04
CA MET A 94 4.54 1.46 8.80
C MET A 94 4.86 0.30 7.86
N HIS A 95 3.82 -0.36 7.38
CA HIS A 95 3.91 -1.38 6.35
C HIS A 95 3.14 -0.94 5.11
N ALA A 96 3.75 -1.08 3.95
CA ALA A 96 3.11 -0.74 2.68
C ALA A 96 3.31 -1.87 1.67
N ASP A 97 2.21 -2.28 1.03
CA ASP A 97 2.20 -3.24 -0.06
C ASP A 97 1.61 -2.62 -1.32
N ILE A 98 2.18 -2.98 -2.47
CA ILE A 98 1.57 -2.72 -3.75
C ILE A 98 1.20 -4.04 -4.44
N THR A 99 -0.06 -4.16 -4.84
CA THR A 99 -0.62 -5.38 -5.42
C THR A 99 -1.33 -5.09 -6.73
N LEU A 100 -1.36 -6.07 -7.63
CA LEU A 100 -2.15 -5.97 -8.86
C LEU A 100 -3.64 -6.03 -8.59
N VAL A 101 -4.40 -5.22 -9.31
CA VAL A 101 -5.86 -5.29 -9.36
C VAL A 101 -6.31 -5.66 -10.76
N SER A 102 -6.94 -6.82 -10.87
CA SER A 102 -7.32 -7.43 -12.14
C SER A 102 -8.71 -8.05 -12.06
N THR A 103 -9.36 -8.17 -13.22
CA THR A 103 -10.58 -8.97 -13.37
C THR A 103 -10.30 -10.48 -13.32
N SER A 104 -9.04 -10.88 -13.53
CA SER A 104 -8.62 -12.27 -13.39
C SER A 104 -8.27 -12.59 -11.95
N SER A 105 -8.97 -13.57 -11.36
CA SER A 105 -8.68 -14.07 -10.02
C SER A 105 -7.29 -14.69 -9.87
N GLN A 106 -6.65 -15.05 -10.98
CA GLN A 106 -5.30 -15.64 -10.97
C GLN A 106 -4.21 -14.64 -10.62
N ILE A 107 -4.40 -13.36 -10.97
CA ILE A 107 -3.40 -12.32 -10.75
C ILE A 107 -3.87 -11.20 -9.81
N ASN A 108 -5.17 -11.14 -9.54
CA ASN A 108 -5.70 -10.16 -8.62
C ASN A 108 -5.13 -10.38 -7.21
N GLY A 109 -4.58 -9.32 -6.62
CA GLY A 109 -3.98 -9.37 -5.27
C GLY A 109 -2.53 -9.89 -5.23
N ILE A 110 -1.90 -10.18 -6.37
CA ILE A 110 -0.47 -10.53 -6.37
C ILE A 110 0.34 -9.32 -5.94
N THR A 111 1.14 -9.49 -4.88
CA THR A 111 2.04 -8.45 -4.38
C THR A 111 3.18 -8.24 -5.37
N GLN A 112 3.38 -7.01 -5.79
CA GLN A 112 4.50 -6.60 -6.63
C GLN A 112 5.70 -6.26 -5.77
N ASP A 113 5.48 -5.47 -4.72
CA ASP A 113 6.53 -5.02 -3.83
C ASP A 113 5.94 -4.70 -2.45
N SER A 114 6.81 -4.67 -1.45
CA SER A 114 6.44 -4.30 -0.09
C SER A 114 7.55 -3.47 0.57
N MET A 115 7.15 -2.60 1.48
CA MET A 115 8.05 -1.81 2.29
C MET A 115 7.64 -1.93 3.75
N ASP A 116 8.61 -2.25 4.59
CA ASP A 116 8.45 -2.30 6.03
C ASP A 116 9.37 -1.30 6.68
N ASN A 117 8.86 -0.51 7.62
CA ASN A 117 9.62 0.47 8.34
C ASN A 117 9.23 0.48 9.81
N SER A 118 10.09 -0.08 10.64
CA SER A 118 9.93 -0.15 12.08
C SER A 118 10.91 0.79 12.76
N PHE A 119 10.45 1.51 13.76
CA PHE A 119 11.28 2.35 14.61
C PHE A 119 11.71 1.53 15.85
N HIS A 120 12.68 0.64 15.69
CA HIS A 120 13.29 -0.08 16.79
C HIS A 120 14.64 0.56 17.11
N GLY A 121 14.69 1.35 18.16
CA GLY A 121 15.93 1.97 18.60
C GLY A 121 15.87 2.39 20.07
N ASN A 122 17.00 2.37 20.73
CA ASN A 122 17.22 2.42 22.17
C ASN A 122 16.65 3.65 22.92
N THR A 123 15.94 4.59 22.31
CA THR A 123 15.48 5.81 23.00
C THR A 123 14.16 6.43 22.50
N GLN A 124 13.66 6.08 21.32
CA GLN A 124 12.35 6.57 20.81
C GLN A 124 11.72 5.47 19.96
N ASP A 125 10.62 4.96 20.46
CA ASP A 125 9.90 3.84 19.83
C ASP A 125 8.94 4.32 18.71
N GLY A 126 9.25 5.45 18.04
CA GLY A 126 8.40 5.97 16.99
C GLY A 126 8.85 7.32 16.42
N PHE A 127 8.17 7.75 15.37
CA PHE A 127 8.30 9.08 14.77
C PHE A 127 7.10 9.95 15.20
N ALA A 128 7.37 11.00 16.00
CA ALA A 128 6.34 11.90 16.48
C ALA A 128 5.68 12.67 15.34
N ILE A 129 4.35 12.67 15.32
CA ILE A 129 3.52 13.42 14.38
C ILE A 129 2.50 14.28 15.11
N ASP A 130 2.17 15.44 14.53
CA ASP A 130 1.15 16.34 15.02
C ASP A 130 0.40 17.04 13.86
N ASN A 131 -0.42 18.06 14.17
CA ASN A 131 -1.14 18.81 13.14
C ASN A 131 -0.22 19.57 12.16
N LYS A 132 1.10 19.64 12.40
CA LYS A 132 2.10 20.37 11.61
C LYS A 132 3.30 19.50 11.24
N THR A 133 3.64 18.55 12.10
CA THR A 133 4.77 17.64 11.91
C THR A 133 4.30 16.38 11.21
N SER A 134 4.93 16.07 10.09
CA SER A 134 4.56 14.91 9.24
C SER A 134 5.65 13.85 9.25
N TYR A 135 5.22 12.60 9.25
CA TYR A 135 6.05 11.47 8.86
C TYR A 135 6.05 11.35 7.33
N TYR A 136 7.22 11.27 6.73
CA TYR A 136 7.39 11.19 5.29
C TYR A 136 8.23 9.98 4.90
N ARG A 137 7.79 9.26 3.86
CA ARG A 137 8.52 8.16 3.24
C ARG A 137 8.29 8.13 1.73
N THR A 138 9.28 7.60 1.03
CA THR A 138 9.18 7.26 -0.39
C THR A 138 9.21 5.75 -0.51
N PHE A 139 8.16 5.17 -1.06
CA PHE A 139 8.09 3.76 -1.43
C PHE A 139 8.65 3.62 -2.84
N ALA A 140 9.83 3.03 -2.96
CA ALA A 140 10.41 2.63 -4.23
C ALA A 140 9.81 1.28 -4.63
N ILE A 141 9.27 1.21 -5.84
CA ILE A 141 8.59 0.03 -6.37
C ILE A 141 9.42 -0.47 -7.53
N GLU A 142 9.87 -1.70 -7.44
CA GLU A 142 10.48 -2.39 -8.56
C GLU A 142 9.40 -2.86 -9.52
N GLY A 143 9.61 -2.66 -10.82
CA GLY A 143 8.70 -3.19 -11.83
C GLY A 143 8.72 -4.72 -11.86
N TYR A 144 7.67 -5.33 -12.40
CA TYR A 144 7.67 -6.77 -12.64
C TYR A 144 8.80 -7.15 -13.59
N THR A 145 9.82 -7.81 -13.01
CA THR A 145 11.06 -8.24 -13.67
C THR A 145 11.03 -9.75 -13.97
N ASP A 146 12.07 -10.24 -14.64
CA ASP A 146 12.26 -11.69 -14.85
C ASP A 146 12.36 -12.47 -13.53
N GLN A 147 12.81 -11.81 -12.44
CA GLN A 147 12.87 -12.41 -11.11
C GLN A 147 11.46 -12.63 -10.53
N PHE A 148 10.55 -11.69 -10.72
CA PHE A 148 9.15 -11.85 -10.35
C PHE A 148 8.53 -13.04 -11.12
N TYR A 149 8.82 -13.17 -12.40
CA TYR A 149 8.40 -14.33 -13.20
C TYR A 149 8.89 -15.66 -12.61
N GLN A 150 10.13 -15.72 -12.14
CA GLN A 150 10.68 -16.92 -11.51
C GLN A 150 9.97 -17.28 -10.20
N LEU A 151 9.60 -16.28 -9.38
CA LEU A 151 8.92 -16.49 -8.12
C LEU A 151 7.43 -16.87 -8.28
N TRP A 152 6.75 -16.26 -9.23
CA TRP A 152 5.30 -16.38 -9.41
C TRP A 152 4.89 -17.10 -10.70
N GLY A 153 5.82 -17.37 -11.60
CA GLY A 153 5.58 -18.06 -12.87
C GLY A 153 4.91 -19.43 -12.70
N TYR A 154 5.17 -20.10 -11.60
CA TYR A 154 4.48 -21.33 -11.23
C TYR A 154 2.99 -21.12 -10.92
N ALA A 155 2.64 -20.01 -10.31
CA ALA A 155 1.24 -19.68 -10.03
C ALA A 155 0.48 -19.36 -11.32
N PHE A 156 1.14 -18.81 -12.33
CA PHE A 156 0.56 -18.55 -13.65
C PHE A 156 0.54 -19.77 -14.57
N GLY A 157 1.57 -20.60 -14.54
CA GLY A 157 1.72 -21.75 -15.42
C GLY A 157 0.95 -22.99 -15.02
N ASN A 158 0.57 -23.10 -13.75
CA ASN A 158 -0.04 -24.33 -13.21
C ASN A 158 -1.58 -24.29 -13.10
N TYR A 159 -2.22 -23.20 -13.40
CA TYR A 159 -3.68 -23.14 -13.39
C TYR A 159 -4.27 -23.61 -14.73
N GLY A 160 -4.41 -24.94 -14.85
CA GLY A 160 -5.43 -25.54 -15.68
C GLY A 160 -5.02 -26.11 -17.03
N SER A 161 -3.75 -26.08 -17.45
CA SER A 161 -3.32 -26.94 -18.56
C SER A 161 -1.91 -27.46 -18.37
N MET A 162 -1.74 -28.74 -18.55
CA MET A 162 -0.45 -29.44 -18.60
C MET A 162 0.33 -29.14 -19.90
N SER A 163 0.07 -28.05 -20.54
CA SER A 163 0.85 -27.61 -21.70
C SER A 163 1.97 -26.71 -21.24
N SER A 164 3.17 -27.13 -21.49
CA SER A 164 4.46 -26.61 -21.12
C SER A 164 4.88 -25.31 -21.79
N SER A 165 3.98 -24.42 -22.16
CA SER A 165 4.35 -23.09 -22.64
C SER A 165 4.38 -22.14 -21.46
N TYR A 166 5.56 -21.96 -20.89
CA TYR A 166 5.86 -20.86 -20.00
C TYR A 166 5.72 -19.56 -20.76
N GLU A 167 4.55 -18.95 -20.75
CA GLU A 167 4.43 -17.58 -21.24
C GLU A 167 5.16 -16.66 -20.27
N ARG A 168 6.14 -15.94 -20.79
CA ARG A 168 6.86 -14.94 -20.01
C ARG A 168 5.86 -13.86 -19.54
N LEU A 169 5.94 -13.46 -18.27
CA LEU A 169 5.09 -12.42 -17.71
C LEU A 169 5.52 -11.07 -18.30
N THR A 170 4.95 -10.74 -19.43
CA THR A 170 5.15 -9.45 -20.09
C THR A 170 4.07 -8.47 -19.65
N GLU A 171 4.32 -7.17 -19.75
CA GLU A 171 3.30 -6.16 -19.52
C GLU A 171 2.03 -6.44 -20.33
N LEU A 172 2.21 -6.85 -21.60
CA LEU A 172 1.09 -7.21 -22.47
C LEU A 172 0.22 -8.32 -21.87
N ASN A 173 0.84 -9.35 -21.30
CA ASN A 173 0.11 -10.47 -20.70
C ASN A 173 -0.61 -10.03 -19.42
N ILE A 174 0.05 -9.24 -18.58
CA ILE A 174 -0.55 -8.68 -17.35
C ILE A 174 -1.78 -7.83 -17.69
N ILE A 175 -1.69 -6.96 -18.69
CA ILE A 175 -2.81 -6.11 -19.12
C ILE A 175 -3.92 -6.93 -19.79
N LYS A 176 -3.58 -7.88 -20.70
CA LYS A 176 -4.56 -8.71 -21.41
C LYS A 176 -5.42 -9.57 -20.49
N VAL A 177 -4.93 -9.99 -19.34
CA VAL A 177 -5.71 -10.74 -18.36
C VAL A 177 -6.58 -9.83 -17.48
N GLY A 178 -6.71 -8.56 -17.84
CA GLY A 178 -7.67 -7.63 -17.26
C GLY A 178 -7.13 -6.83 -16.08
N THR A 179 -5.81 -6.64 -15.96
CA THR A 179 -5.24 -5.72 -14.97
C THR A 179 -5.52 -4.27 -15.34
N TYR A 180 -6.09 -3.50 -14.41
CA TYR A 180 -6.48 -2.12 -14.64
C TYR A 180 -5.94 -1.13 -13.62
N ALA A 181 -5.43 -1.62 -12.47
CA ALA A 181 -4.85 -0.79 -11.42
C ALA A 181 -3.79 -1.54 -10.62
N GLU A 182 -3.00 -0.81 -9.86
CA GLU A 182 -2.26 -1.29 -8.70
C GLU A 182 -2.94 -0.74 -7.45
N ARG A 183 -3.04 -1.56 -6.40
CA ARG A 183 -3.52 -1.15 -5.08
C ARG A 183 -2.34 -0.94 -4.17
N LEU A 184 -2.19 0.28 -3.65
CA LEU A 184 -1.31 0.57 -2.52
C LEU A 184 -2.13 0.44 -1.24
N SER A 185 -1.71 -0.46 -0.36
CA SER A 185 -2.25 -0.63 1.00
C SER A 185 -1.16 -0.22 1.98
N VAL A 186 -1.48 0.70 2.89
CA VAL A 186 -0.53 1.18 3.91
C VAL A 186 -1.17 1.04 5.28
N VAL A 187 -0.46 0.40 6.19
CA VAL A 187 -0.84 0.31 7.61
C VAL A 187 0.11 1.18 8.41
N TYR A 188 -0.45 2.06 9.21
CA TYR A 188 0.27 2.87 10.19
C TYR A 188 -0.07 2.39 11.58
N ASP A 189 0.90 1.84 12.31
CA ASP A 189 0.77 1.52 13.71
C ASP A 189 1.18 2.75 14.54
N LEU A 190 0.26 3.20 15.37
CA LEU A 190 0.39 4.42 16.15
C LEU A 190 0.51 4.10 17.62
N ALA A 191 1.44 4.76 18.31
CA ALA A 191 1.42 4.91 19.74
C ALA A 191 0.80 6.26 20.11
N ILE A 192 -0.23 6.25 20.94
CA ILE A 192 -1.00 7.43 21.33
C ILE A 192 -0.99 7.54 22.84
N LYS A 193 -0.77 8.76 23.33
CA LYS A 193 -0.84 9.09 24.74
C LYS A 193 -1.65 10.36 24.95
N ALA A 194 -2.80 10.22 25.57
CA ALA A 194 -3.65 11.35 25.92
C ALA A 194 -3.12 12.15 27.12
N PRO A 195 -3.53 13.42 27.29
CA PRO A 195 -3.16 14.21 28.47
C PRO A 195 -3.54 13.52 29.76
N GLY A 196 -2.55 13.33 30.65
CA GLY A 196 -2.75 12.66 31.95
C GLY A 196 -2.50 11.16 31.93
N ASP A 197 -2.39 10.53 30.79
CA ASP A 197 -2.04 9.12 30.68
C ASP A 197 -0.59 8.87 31.05
N LYS A 198 -0.36 7.73 31.71
CA LYS A 198 0.99 7.30 32.10
C LYS A 198 1.67 6.44 31.02
N LYS A 199 0.89 5.89 30.10
CA LYS A 199 1.36 4.94 29.08
C LYS A 199 0.74 5.29 27.73
N TYR A 200 1.44 4.92 26.68
CA TYR A 200 0.88 4.89 25.34
C TYR A 200 -0.05 3.68 25.20
N HIS A 201 -1.06 3.82 24.38
CA HIS A 201 -1.82 2.72 23.80
C HIS A 201 -1.57 2.67 22.29
N SER A 202 -1.65 1.48 21.72
CA SER A 202 -1.39 1.28 20.29
C SER A 202 -2.70 1.10 19.53
N THR A 203 -2.74 1.63 18.32
CA THR A 203 -3.84 1.44 17.37
C THR A 203 -3.27 1.43 15.94
N SER A 204 -4.00 0.80 15.02
CA SER A 204 -3.59 0.76 13.62
C SER A 204 -4.60 1.50 12.74
N VAL A 205 -4.10 2.25 11.76
CA VAL A 205 -4.92 2.91 10.74
C VAL A 205 -4.50 2.40 9.37
N LYS A 206 -5.46 1.88 8.62
CA LYS A 206 -5.25 1.37 7.27
C LYS A 206 -5.70 2.39 6.23
N SER A 207 -4.85 2.61 5.24
CA SER A 207 -5.10 3.40 4.04
C SER A 207 -5.02 2.50 2.81
N GLU A 208 -5.98 2.62 1.90
CA GLU A 208 -5.93 1.95 0.59
C GLU A 208 -6.22 2.93 -0.52
N ILE A 209 -5.41 2.90 -1.56
CA ILE A 209 -5.62 3.68 -2.78
C ILE A 209 -5.44 2.81 -4.03
N LEU A 210 -6.17 3.14 -5.09
CA LEU A 210 -6.01 2.54 -6.40
C LEU A 210 -5.26 3.51 -7.33
N ILE A 211 -4.24 2.99 -8.00
CA ILE A 211 -3.44 3.71 -8.98
C ILE A 211 -3.73 3.08 -10.35
N PRO A 212 -4.45 3.76 -11.24
CA PRO A 212 -4.74 3.24 -12.57
C PRO A 212 -3.44 2.95 -13.34
N VAL A 213 -3.35 1.77 -13.94
CA VAL A 213 -2.19 1.41 -14.78
C VAL A 213 -2.43 1.80 -16.23
N SER A 214 -1.34 2.15 -16.94
CA SER A 214 -1.38 2.45 -18.37
C SER A 214 -1.83 1.22 -19.15
N GLN A 215 -2.82 1.40 -20.02
CA GLN A 215 -3.26 0.37 -20.96
C GLN A 215 -2.43 0.39 -22.27
N ASN A 216 -1.55 1.38 -22.43
CA ASN A 216 -0.61 1.47 -23.55
C ASN A 216 0.62 0.63 -23.25
N VAL A 217 0.62 -0.60 -23.75
CA VAL A 217 1.72 -1.54 -23.52
C VAL A 217 3.00 -1.08 -24.20
N LYS A 218 4.10 -1.05 -23.45
CA LYS A 218 5.43 -0.85 -24.02
C LYS A 218 5.87 -2.09 -24.80
N THR A 219 6.01 -1.97 -26.10
CA THR A 219 6.64 -3.03 -26.91
C THR A 219 8.15 -2.94 -26.70
N ARG A 220 8.72 -3.78 -25.86
CA ARG A 220 10.18 -3.94 -25.84
C ARG A 220 10.57 -4.74 -27.08
N THR A 221 11.22 -4.09 -28.02
CA THR A 221 11.97 -4.78 -29.08
C THR A 221 13.15 -5.45 -28.39
N VAL A 222 13.12 -6.77 -28.27
CA VAL A 222 14.31 -7.53 -27.85
C VAL A 222 15.17 -7.61 -29.09
N GLU A 223 16.23 -6.82 -29.16
CA GLU A 223 17.32 -7.05 -30.13
C GLU A 223 18.08 -8.30 -29.65
N TYR A 224 18.09 -9.33 -30.49
CA TYR A 224 18.85 -10.56 -30.31
C TYR A 224 20.29 -10.37 -30.81
#